data_320ae04c12060292e1bdeddc975f1764
#
_entry.id   320ae04c12060292e1bdeddc975f1764
#
_cell.length_a   1.000
_cell.length_b   1.000
_cell.length_c   1.000
_cell.angle_alpha   90.00
_cell.angle_beta   90.00
_cell.angle_gamma   90.00
#
_symmetry.space_group_name_H-M   'P 1'
#
loop_
_entity.id
_entity.type
_entity.pdbx_description
1 polymer ?
#
loop_
_entity_poly.entity_id
_entity_poly.type
_entity_poly.pdbx_seq_one_letter_code
_entity_poly.pdbx_strand_id
1 'polypeptide(L)'
;MTTRIKLKTVLATLALAASGLASAQAQSLLNVSYDVAREFYKDYNQAFIAHYKKTKGVDIKVDQAHAGSSAQARAVNDGLAADVVTFNTTTDVQFLADNGVVAKDWAQKFPHEASPTTSTMLFLVRNGNPK
;
A
#
# COMPACT_ATOMS: atom_id res chain seq x y z
N MET A 1 -65.42 -4.92 3.42
CA MET A 1 -64.59 -4.98 2.18
C MET A 1 -63.60 -3.82 2.19
N THR A 2 -62.50 -3.86 2.96
CA THR A 2 -61.44 -2.82 2.96
C THR A 2 -60.36 -3.10 4.02
N THR A 3 -59.66 -4.23 3.99
CA THR A 3 -58.55 -4.41 4.95
C THR A 3 -57.35 -5.17 4.34
N ARG A 4 -57.33 -5.42 3.03
CA ARG A 4 -56.27 -6.22 2.39
C ARG A 4 -55.23 -5.42 1.62
N ILE A 5 -55.38 -4.11 1.47
CA ILE A 5 -54.46 -3.28 0.63
C ILE A 5 -53.30 -2.69 1.44
N LYS A 6 -53.44 -2.53 2.77
CA LYS A 6 -52.42 -1.85 3.60
C LYS A 6 -51.23 -2.73 4.01
N LEU A 7 -51.35 -4.06 3.91
CA LEU A 7 -50.29 -4.95 4.35
C LEU A 7 -49.16 -5.14 3.28
N LYS A 8 -49.48 -5.01 2.01
CA LYS A 8 -48.52 -5.15 0.91
C LYS A 8 -47.64 -3.91 0.74
N THR A 9 -48.13 -2.73 1.08
CA THR A 9 -47.36 -1.47 0.98
C THR A 9 -46.38 -1.29 2.13
N VAL A 10 -46.64 -1.85 3.30
CA VAL A 10 -45.72 -1.79 4.46
C VAL A 10 -44.53 -2.74 4.30
N LEU A 11 -44.74 -3.90 3.65
CA LEU A 11 -43.60 -4.80 3.37
C LEU A 11 -42.64 -4.26 2.29
N ALA A 12 -43.11 -3.48 1.32
CA ALA A 12 -42.30 -2.93 0.27
C ALA A 12 -41.38 -1.78 0.77
N THR A 13 -41.82 -1.01 1.74
CA THR A 13 -41.01 0.07 2.34
C THR A 13 -39.94 -0.42 3.29
N LEU A 14 -40.09 -1.59 3.92
CA LEU A 14 -39.08 -2.17 4.81
C LEU A 14 -37.93 -2.81 4.02
N ALA A 15 -38.16 -3.29 2.80
CA ALA A 15 -37.12 -3.90 1.96
C ALA A 15 -36.17 -2.87 1.34
N LEU A 16 -36.58 -1.59 1.18
CA LEU A 16 -35.70 -0.54 0.64
C LEU A 16 -34.77 0.07 1.71
N ALA A 17 -35.10 -0.05 2.99
CA ALA A 17 -34.28 0.47 4.09
C ALA A 17 -33.08 -0.45 4.44
N ALA A 18 -33.08 -1.71 4.02
CA ALA A 18 -32.02 -2.67 4.31
C ALA A 18 -30.83 -2.59 3.33
N SER A 19 -30.96 -1.85 2.23
CA SER A 19 -29.91 -1.76 1.19
C SER A 19 -28.86 -0.69 1.46
N GLY A 20 -28.94 0.04 2.57
CA GLY A 20 -28.07 1.19 2.88
C GLY A 20 -26.89 0.90 3.82
N LEU A 21 -26.75 -0.31 4.34
CA LEU A 21 -25.62 -0.73 5.16
C LEU A 21 -24.60 -1.50 4.32
N ALA A 22 -24.17 -0.94 3.20
CA ALA A 22 -22.89 -1.31 2.64
C ALA A 22 -21.86 -0.91 3.69
N SER A 23 -21.39 -1.87 4.47
CA SER A 23 -20.23 -1.70 5.35
C SER A 23 -19.14 -1.10 4.49
N ALA A 24 -18.77 0.15 4.75
CA ALA A 24 -17.57 0.75 4.18
C ALA A 24 -16.42 -0.08 4.72
N GLN A 25 -16.05 -1.12 4.00
CA GLN A 25 -14.91 -1.96 4.34
C GLN A 25 -13.70 -1.04 4.28
N ALA A 26 -13.03 -0.87 5.42
CA ALA A 26 -11.87 -0.01 5.49
C ALA A 26 -10.88 -0.50 4.42
N GLN A 27 -10.55 0.39 3.48
CA GLN A 27 -9.60 0.09 2.42
C GLN A 27 -8.25 -0.19 3.07
N SER A 28 -7.66 -1.37 2.83
CA SER A 28 -6.34 -1.73 3.33
C SER A 28 -5.34 -1.64 2.20
N LEU A 29 -4.17 -1.06 2.48
CA LEU A 29 -3.01 -1.02 1.61
C LEU A 29 -1.86 -1.79 2.26
N LEU A 30 -1.08 -2.52 1.46
CA LEU A 30 0.16 -3.15 1.89
C LEU A 30 1.37 -2.39 1.34
N ASN A 31 2.14 -1.77 2.25
CA ASN A 31 3.41 -1.13 1.96
C ASN A 31 4.56 -2.12 2.22
N VAL A 32 5.22 -2.53 1.15
CA VAL A 32 6.37 -3.44 1.18
C VAL A 32 7.66 -2.64 1.00
N SER A 33 8.59 -2.74 1.95
CA SER A 33 9.86 -2.02 1.84
C SER A 33 11.04 -2.80 2.44
N TYR A 34 12.23 -2.21 2.35
CA TYR A 34 13.44 -2.79 2.93
C TYR A 34 13.62 -2.42 4.41
N ASP A 35 14.38 -3.24 5.15
CA ASP A 35 14.46 -3.16 6.62
C ASP A 35 14.86 -1.79 7.17
N VAL A 36 15.80 -1.10 6.52
CA VAL A 36 16.30 0.22 6.98
C VAL A 36 15.19 1.28 6.94
N ALA A 37 14.19 1.13 6.06
CA ALA A 37 13.10 2.08 5.94
C ALA A 37 11.94 1.81 6.93
N ARG A 38 12.03 0.80 7.77
CA ARG A 38 10.96 0.36 8.69
C ARG A 38 10.44 1.50 9.57
N GLU A 39 11.32 2.17 10.31
CA GLU A 39 10.92 3.23 11.23
C GLU A 39 10.39 4.46 10.47
N PHE A 40 11.01 4.81 9.35
CA PHE A 40 10.51 5.88 8.49
C PHE A 40 9.06 5.61 8.05
N TYR A 41 8.76 4.41 7.54
CA TYR A 41 7.40 4.09 7.07
C TYR A 41 6.39 3.94 8.21
N LYS A 42 6.82 3.57 9.40
CA LYS A 42 5.96 3.58 10.57
C LYS A 42 5.36 4.97 10.81
N ASP A 43 6.20 6.00 10.79
CA ASP A 43 5.77 7.38 11.01
C ASP A 43 5.06 7.95 9.77
N TYR A 44 5.61 7.72 8.59
CA TYR A 44 5.05 8.18 7.33
C TYR A 44 3.62 7.65 7.09
N ASN A 45 3.40 6.35 7.30
CA ASN A 45 2.08 5.75 7.10
C ASN A 45 1.03 6.31 8.05
N GLN A 46 1.39 6.64 9.29
CA GLN A 46 0.47 7.32 10.22
C GLN A 46 0.09 8.72 9.71
N ALA A 47 1.07 9.48 9.26
CA ALA A 47 0.83 10.80 8.67
C ALA A 47 -0.04 10.70 7.40
N PHE A 48 0.23 9.71 6.56
CA PHE A 48 -0.55 9.45 5.35
C PHE A 48 -2.01 9.08 5.66
N ILE A 49 -2.25 8.17 6.61
CA ILE A 49 -3.60 7.79 7.05
C ILE A 49 -4.38 9.02 7.53
N ALA A 50 -3.77 9.85 8.38
CA ALA A 50 -4.38 11.06 8.90
C ALA A 50 -4.70 12.07 7.77
N HIS A 51 -3.76 12.27 6.85
CA HIS A 51 -3.92 13.13 5.69
C HIS A 51 -5.03 12.62 4.76
N TYR A 52 -5.06 11.34 4.47
CA TYR A 52 -6.06 10.71 3.60
C TYR A 52 -7.45 10.85 4.18
N LYS A 53 -7.62 10.58 5.47
CA LYS A 53 -8.89 10.79 6.18
C LYS A 53 -9.35 12.25 6.10
N LYS A 54 -8.43 13.21 6.32
CA LYS A 54 -8.75 14.64 6.24
C LYS A 54 -9.18 15.08 4.84
N THR A 55 -8.54 14.55 3.80
CA THR A 55 -8.73 15.00 2.40
C THR A 55 -9.83 14.25 1.66
N LYS A 56 -10.01 12.97 1.97
CA LYS A 56 -10.96 12.08 1.28
C LYS A 56 -12.16 11.67 2.14
N GLY A 57 -12.11 11.92 3.46
CA GLY A 57 -13.17 11.52 4.39
C GLY A 57 -13.27 10.01 4.62
N VAL A 58 -12.28 9.23 4.17
CA VAL A 58 -12.27 7.77 4.20
C VAL A 58 -11.20 7.29 5.17
N ASP A 59 -11.54 6.33 6.03
CA ASP A 59 -10.57 5.62 6.85
C ASP A 59 -9.89 4.53 6.03
N ILE A 60 -8.56 4.49 6.08
CA ILE A 60 -7.75 3.45 5.46
C ILE A 60 -6.82 2.81 6.50
N LYS A 61 -6.46 1.56 6.26
CA LYS A 61 -5.42 0.85 7.00
C LYS A 61 -4.20 0.68 6.10
N VAL A 62 -3.00 0.90 6.64
CA VAL A 62 -1.75 0.62 5.92
C VAL A 62 -1.00 -0.44 6.71
N ASP A 63 -0.96 -1.65 6.16
CA ASP A 63 -0.13 -2.75 6.63
C ASP A 63 1.29 -2.61 6.07
N GLN A 64 2.27 -3.20 6.75
CA GLN A 64 3.69 -3.05 6.39
C GLN A 64 4.37 -4.42 6.38
N ALA A 65 5.24 -4.64 5.39
CA ALA A 65 6.15 -5.78 5.35
C ALA A 65 7.57 -5.29 5.05
N HIS A 66 8.53 -5.67 5.89
CA HIS A 66 9.92 -5.22 5.79
C HIS A 66 10.87 -6.41 5.90
N ALA A 67 11.84 -6.52 4.99
CA ALA A 67 12.93 -7.48 5.01
C ALA A 67 14.07 -6.98 4.12
N GLY A 68 15.03 -7.81 3.79
CA GLY A 68 16.03 -7.46 2.78
C GLY A 68 15.38 -7.13 1.44
N SER A 69 15.85 -6.06 0.77
CA SER A 69 15.23 -5.50 -0.44
C SER A 69 14.93 -6.56 -1.51
N SER A 70 15.94 -7.33 -1.93
CA SER A 70 15.76 -8.37 -2.95
C SER A 70 14.90 -9.56 -2.47
N ALA A 71 14.82 -9.81 -1.15
CA ALA A 71 13.91 -10.81 -0.60
C ALA A 71 12.46 -10.36 -0.73
N GLN A 72 12.18 -9.08 -0.46
CA GLN A 72 10.86 -8.50 -0.65
C GLN A 72 10.47 -8.44 -2.13
N ALA A 73 11.40 -8.07 -3.02
CA ALA A 73 11.15 -8.09 -4.45
C ALA A 73 10.72 -9.49 -4.94
N ARG A 74 11.41 -10.53 -4.48
CA ARG A 74 11.00 -11.92 -4.78
C ARG A 74 9.63 -12.27 -4.22
N ALA A 75 9.37 -11.92 -2.95
CA ALA A 75 8.07 -12.20 -2.34
C ALA A 75 6.91 -11.55 -3.11
N VAL A 76 7.09 -10.31 -3.58
CA VAL A 76 6.09 -9.61 -4.43
C VAL A 76 5.96 -10.30 -5.79
N ASN A 77 7.06 -10.70 -6.42
CA ASN A 77 7.03 -11.47 -7.66
C ASN A 77 6.30 -12.82 -7.50
N ASP A 78 6.45 -13.44 -6.34
CA ASP A 78 5.85 -14.75 -6.02
C ASP A 78 4.40 -14.64 -5.51
N GLY A 79 3.81 -13.43 -5.55
CA GLY A 79 2.38 -13.22 -5.30
C GLY A 79 2.03 -12.50 -4.00
N LEU A 80 2.99 -11.92 -3.26
CA LEU A 80 2.67 -11.01 -2.16
C LEU A 80 1.95 -9.78 -2.74
N ALA A 81 0.68 -9.59 -2.39
CA ALA A 81 -0.19 -8.54 -2.92
C ALA A 81 0.19 -7.16 -2.34
N ALA A 82 1.30 -6.59 -2.80
CA ALA A 82 1.75 -5.26 -2.41
C ALA A 82 1.05 -4.18 -3.23
N ASP A 83 0.57 -3.13 -2.57
CA ASP A 83 0.04 -1.93 -3.22
C ASP A 83 1.14 -0.90 -3.49
N VAL A 84 2.14 -0.84 -2.60
CA VAL A 84 3.30 0.04 -2.73
C VAL A 84 4.56 -0.75 -2.43
N VAL A 85 5.58 -0.58 -3.26
CA VAL A 85 6.91 -1.15 -3.04
C VAL A 85 7.97 -0.04 -2.99
N THR A 86 8.93 -0.14 -2.06
CA THR A 86 10.09 0.73 -2.00
C THR A 86 11.32 -0.10 -1.69
N PHE A 87 12.30 -0.08 -2.57
CA PHE A 87 13.51 -0.87 -2.46
C PHE A 87 14.76 0.02 -2.40
N ASN A 88 15.86 -0.53 -1.93
CA ASN A 88 17.13 0.22 -1.81
C ASN A 88 17.91 0.30 -3.13
N THR A 89 17.49 -0.46 -4.15
CA THR A 89 18.13 -0.45 -5.48
C THR A 89 17.10 -0.44 -6.59
N THR A 90 17.43 0.22 -7.69
CA THR A 90 16.62 0.20 -8.91
C THR A 90 16.53 -1.18 -9.54
N THR A 91 17.53 -2.04 -9.34
CA THR A 91 17.55 -3.40 -9.87
C THR A 91 16.43 -4.27 -9.32
N ASP A 92 16.02 -4.09 -8.07
CA ASP A 92 14.91 -4.82 -7.47
C ASP A 92 13.55 -4.39 -8.07
N VAL A 93 13.37 -3.10 -8.36
CA VAL A 93 12.16 -2.62 -9.06
C VAL A 93 12.17 -3.08 -10.53
N GLN A 94 13.34 -3.02 -11.19
CA GLN A 94 13.49 -3.50 -12.57
C GLN A 94 13.18 -4.99 -12.68
N PHE A 95 13.61 -5.80 -11.71
CA PHE A 95 13.24 -7.23 -11.63
C PHE A 95 11.73 -7.43 -11.66
N LEU A 96 10.96 -6.64 -10.90
CA LEU A 96 9.50 -6.70 -10.93
C LEU A 96 8.92 -6.24 -12.29
N ALA A 97 9.53 -5.23 -12.91
CA ALA A 97 9.12 -4.76 -14.24
C ALA A 97 9.38 -5.80 -15.34
N ASP A 98 10.51 -6.48 -15.28
CA ASP A 98 10.88 -7.54 -16.23
C ASP A 98 9.95 -8.76 -16.13
N ASN A 99 9.40 -9.01 -14.94
CA ASN A 99 8.41 -10.06 -14.69
C ASN A 99 6.96 -9.59 -14.86
N GLY A 100 6.72 -8.33 -15.27
CA GLY A 100 5.38 -7.82 -15.55
C GLY A 100 4.55 -7.48 -14.31
N VAL A 101 5.15 -7.43 -13.13
CA VAL A 101 4.47 -7.11 -11.85
C VAL A 101 4.25 -5.60 -11.73
N VAL A 102 5.20 -4.79 -12.19
CA VAL A 102 5.06 -3.33 -12.27
C VAL A 102 5.23 -2.86 -13.72
N ALA A 103 4.76 -1.66 -14.01
CA ALA A 103 4.86 -1.10 -15.35
C ALA A 103 6.34 -0.93 -15.77
N LYS A 104 6.66 -1.20 -17.05
CA LYS A 104 8.05 -1.07 -17.56
C LYS A 104 8.57 0.37 -17.52
N ASP A 105 7.67 1.34 -17.55
CA ASP A 105 7.95 2.77 -17.45
C ASP A 105 7.87 3.31 -16.01
N TRP A 106 8.01 2.43 -15.01
CA TRP A 106 7.86 2.73 -13.58
C TRP A 106 8.66 3.97 -13.13
N ALA A 107 9.89 4.14 -13.63
CA ALA A 107 10.75 5.26 -13.28
C ALA A 107 10.18 6.62 -13.74
N GLN A 108 9.33 6.64 -14.77
CA GLN A 108 8.71 7.85 -15.31
C GLN A 108 7.39 8.22 -14.63
N LYS A 109 6.86 7.34 -13.76
CA LYS A 109 5.57 7.55 -13.09
C LYS A 109 5.64 8.57 -11.97
N PHE A 110 6.82 8.80 -11.39
CA PHE A 110 7.02 9.69 -10.27
C PHE A 110 8.23 10.61 -10.50
N PRO A 111 8.29 11.76 -9.81
CA PRO A 111 9.45 12.64 -9.85
C PRO A 111 10.76 11.90 -9.45
N HIS A 112 11.89 12.43 -9.90
CA HIS A 112 13.21 11.92 -9.57
C HIS A 112 13.41 10.42 -9.87
N GLU A 113 12.88 9.97 -11.02
CA GLU A 113 12.95 8.57 -11.45
C GLU A 113 12.37 7.59 -10.40
N ALA A 114 11.25 7.98 -9.78
CA ALA A 114 10.58 7.25 -8.70
C ALA A 114 11.48 7.04 -7.45
N SER A 115 12.49 7.88 -7.25
CA SER A 115 13.40 7.81 -6.10
C SER A 115 12.97 8.80 -5.02
N PRO A 116 12.36 8.36 -3.91
CA PRO A 116 11.88 9.25 -2.84
C PRO A 116 13.04 9.84 -2.03
N THR A 117 14.19 9.14 -1.96
CA THR A 117 15.38 9.54 -1.20
C THR A 117 16.64 9.07 -1.91
N THR A 118 17.76 9.72 -1.61
CA THR A 118 19.09 9.27 -2.02
C THR A 118 19.97 9.08 -0.79
N SER A 119 20.93 8.15 -0.88
CA SER A 119 21.87 7.86 0.20
C SER A 119 23.26 7.66 -0.38
N THR A 120 24.28 7.87 0.46
CA THR A 120 25.67 7.65 0.11
C THR A 120 26.13 6.28 0.60
N MET A 121 26.81 5.54 -0.24
CA MET A 121 27.48 4.30 0.15
C MET A 121 28.85 4.62 0.72
N LEU A 122 29.13 4.13 1.91
CA LEU A 122 30.43 4.30 2.60
C LEU A 122 31.04 2.93 2.92
N PHE A 123 32.36 2.86 2.85
CA PHE A 123 33.11 1.70 3.32
C PHE A 123 33.50 1.89 4.78
N LEU A 124 33.03 0.99 5.65
CA LEU A 124 33.46 0.91 7.03
C LEU A 124 34.57 -0.13 7.12
N VAL A 125 35.75 0.28 7.52
CA VAL A 125 36.89 -0.61 7.71
C VAL A 125 37.40 -0.52 9.15
N ARG A 126 37.91 -1.64 9.66
CA ARG A 126 38.52 -1.67 10.99
C ARG A 126 39.81 -0.82 10.98
N ASN A 127 40.05 -0.09 12.09
CA ASN A 127 41.33 0.65 12.25
C ASN A 127 42.52 -0.29 12.08
N GLY A 128 43.51 0.15 11.31
CA GLY A 128 44.71 -0.67 10.95
C GLY A 128 44.44 -1.73 9.88
N ASN A 129 43.31 -1.67 9.17
CA ASN A 129 43.08 -2.57 8.01
C ASN A 129 44.13 -2.28 6.94
N PRO A 130 44.95 -3.27 6.53
CA PRO A 130 45.92 -3.08 5.46
C PRO A 130 45.18 -2.82 4.14
N LYS A 131 45.78 -1.98 3.30
CA LYS A 131 45.25 -1.66 1.97
C LYS A 131 45.36 -2.87 1.05
#